data_6fd4647516571dc4e681456bc96616eb
#
_entry.id   6fd4647516571dc4e681456bc96616eb
#
_cell.length_a   1.000
_cell.length_b   1.000
_cell.length_c   1.000
_cell.angle_alpha   90.00
_cell.angle_beta   90.00
_cell.angle_gamma   90.00
#
_symmetry.space_group_name_H-M   'P 1'
#
loop_
_entity.id
_entity.type
_entity.pdbx_description
1 polymer ?
#
loop_
_entity_poly.entity_id
_entity_poly.type
_entity_poly.pdbx_seq_one_letter_code
_entity_poly.pdbx_strand_id
1 'polypeptide(L)'
;MAEDQNNKENTTTSDTNNTSEYEDVCYICRRPESVAGKMIHIQNDICICQDCMQKTFDTMNNGTFNMGDFMNMNMGKMPNISMINLADLQNAVPNKQKVKKKKPKDEQPKPELDIHSIPAPHKIKARLDEYVVGQEHAKKVMSVAVYNHYKRVMEDTNDGVEIEKSNMLMIGPTGSGKTYLVRTLARLLDVPLAITDATSLTEAGYIGDDIESVVSKLLAAADNDVERAEHGIIFIDEIDKIAKKRNANQRDVSGESVQQGMLKLLEGAEIEVPVGASSKNAMVPMTTVDTKNILFICGGAFPELEEVIKERLNKEASIGFKADLKDKYDKEENLLCKVTVEDVRKFGMIPEFLGRLPILFSLEALTEDMLVRILTEPKNAIVRQYKKLLAMDEVDLEFTEGALHAIAKQAKEKKVGARALRAIIEEFMLDIMYEIPKDDNIGKVTITEDYVEKKGGPLIEMRGVAALPEQEANA
;
A
#
# COMPACT_ATOMS: atom_id res chain seq x y z
N MET A 1 -10.23 64.90 49.71
CA MET A 1 -10.08 64.26 51.01
C MET A 1 -10.40 62.78 50.87
N ALA A 2 -9.42 61.96 51.19
CA ALA A 2 -9.45 60.52 51.49
C ALA A 2 -9.96 59.64 50.30
N GLU A 3 -9.14 58.99 49.51
CA GLU A 3 -8.36 57.72 49.79
C GLU A 3 -9.23 56.67 50.43
N ASP A 4 -9.49 55.61 49.60
CA ASP A 4 -9.40 54.25 50.10
C ASP A 4 -9.10 53.30 48.94
N GLN A 5 -7.99 52.57 49.15
CA GLN A 5 -7.51 51.46 48.34
C GLN A 5 -8.38 50.22 48.61
N ASN A 6 -8.79 49.51 47.56
CA ASN A 6 -9.29 48.17 47.73
C ASN A 6 -8.70 47.22 46.71
N ASN A 7 -7.87 46.38 47.25
CA ASN A 7 -7.23 45.20 46.69
C ASN A 7 -8.30 44.23 46.14
N LYS A 8 -8.32 43.97 44.86
CA LYS A 8 -9.12 42.90 44.25
C LYS A 8 -8.21 41.77 43.86
N GLU A 9 -8.26 40.71 44.61
CA GLU A 9 -7.81 39.38 44.23
C GLU A 9 -8.49 38.96 42.95
N ASN A 10 -7.70 38.73 41.88
CA ASN A 10 -8.13 38.13 40.65
C ASN A 10 -8.12 36.59 40.82
N THR A 11 -9.24 36.02 41.16
CA THR A 11 -9.53 34.61 40.91
C THR A 11 -9.90 34.42 39.46
N THR A 12 -8.93 34.06 38.64
CA THR A 12 -9.15 33.59 37.28
C THR A 12 -9.63 32.15 37.31
N THR A 13 -10.94 31.96 37.27
CA THR A 13 -11.57 30.73 36.82
C THR A 13 -11.42 30.62 35.31
N SER A 14 -10.47 29.82 34.88
CA SER A 14 -10.36 29.44 33.46
C SER A 14 -11.28 28.25 33.20
N ASP A 15 -12.49 28.52 32.78
CA ASP A 15 -13.31 27.57 32.05
C ASP A 15 -12.69 27.37 30.64
N THR A 16 -11.96 26.31 30.47
CA THR A 16 -11.59 25.83 29.14
C THR A 16 -12.20 24.46 28.93
N ASN A 17 -13.46 24.45 28.52
CA ASN A 17 -14.04 23.36 27.74
C ASN A 17 -13.47 23.38 26.31
N ASN A 18 -12.21 23.01 26.17
CA ASN A 18 -11.63 22.70 24.89
C ASN A 18 -11.38 21.19 24.88
N THR A 19 -12.37 20.42 24.43
CA THR A 19 -12.22 19.00 24.12
C THR A 19 -11.20 18.90 22.98
N SER A 20 -9.91 18.79 23.36
CA SER A 20 -8.87 18.57 22.36
C SER A 20 -9.12 17.22 21.68
N GLU A 21 -9.19 17.21 20.35
CA GLU A 21 -9.27 15.99 19.53
C GLU A 21 -8.08 15.03 19.74
N TYR A 22 -7.10 15.43 20.54
CA TYR A 22 -5.87 14.70 20.80
C TYR A 22 -5.73 14.38 22.27
N GLU A 23 -5.17 13.21 22.58
CA GLU A 23 -4.88 12.75 23.93
C GLU A 23 -3.37 12.69 24.21
N ASP A 24 -3.01 12.79 25.50
CA ASP A 24 -1.63 12.71 25.95
C ASP A 24 -1.14 11.25 25.96
N VAL A 25 0.17 11.07 25.76
CA VAL A 25 0.81 9.77 25.64
C VAL A 25 1.89 9.61 26.69
N CYS A 26 1.90 8.47 27.38
CA CYS A 26 2.90 8.17 28.39
C CYS A 26 4.33 8.13 27.80
N TYR A 27 5.25 8.89 28.37
CA TYR A 27 6.63 8.95 27.91
C TYR A 27 7.38 7.62 28.01
N ILE A 28 7.07 6.80 29.03
CA ILE A 28 7.79 5.54 29.29
C ILE A 28 7.21 4.38 28.47
N CYS A 29 5.88 4.09 28.61
CA CYS A 29 5.26 2.95 27.94
C CYS A 29 4.60 3.30 26.60
N ARG A 30 4.53 4.60 26.26
CA ARG A 30 4.01 5.13 24.99
C ARG A 30 2.52 4.85 24.72
N ARG A 31 1.78 4.38 25.73
CA ARG A 31 0.33 4.18 25.63
C ARG A 31 -0.40 5.52 25.81
N PRO A 32 -1.46 5.77 25.03
CA PRO A 32 -2.30 6.96 25.20
C PRO A 32 -3.08 6.93 26.50
N GLU A 33 -3.56 8.08 26.97
CA GLU A 33 -4.31 8.21 28.22
C GLU A 33 -5.54 7.32 28.28
N SER A 34 -6.23 7.13 27.17
CA SER A 34 -7.40 6.24 27.02
C SER A 34 -7.09 4.77 27.36
N VAL A 35 -5.85 4.31 27.16
CA VAL A 35 -5.40 2.94 27.42
C VAL A 35 -4.60 2.82 28.71
N ALA A 36 -3.76 3.81 29.00
CA ALA A 36 -2.84 3.81 30.14
C ALA A 36 -3.44 4.40 31.42
N GLY A 37 -4.66 4.97 31.36
CA GLY A 37 -5.31 5.63 32.47
C GLY A 37 -4.71 7.00 32.80
N LYS A 38 -4.97 7.49 34.00
CA LYS A 38 -4.61 8.85 34.42
C LYS A 38 -3.15 9.19 34.20
N MET A 39 -2.87 10.28 33.50
CA MET A 39 -1.52 10.78 33.26
C MET A 39 -1.07 11.78 34.36
N ILE A 40 0.19 11.70 34.70
CA ILE A 40 0.86 12.62 35.62
C ILE A 40 1.77 13.53 34.78
N HIS A 41 1.48 14.83 34.78
CA HIS A 41 2.26 15.82 34.04
C HIS A 41 3.45 16.27 34.89
N ILE A 42 4.64 16.16 34.33
CA ILE A 42 5.90 16.63 34.91
C ILE A 42 6.32 17.89 34.16
N GLN A 43 7.23 18.68 34.73
CA GLN A 43 7.76 19.88 34.06
C GLN A 43 8.25 19.54 32.63
N ASN A 44 8.06 20.45 31.69
CA ASN A 44 8.34 20.32 30.25
C ASN A 44 7.37 19.45 29.44
N ASP A 45 6.09 19.42 29.80
CA ASP A 45 5.03 18.68 29.06
C ASP A 45 5.29 17.16 28.93
N ILE A 46 6.07 16.57 29.84
CA ILE A 46 6.28 15.13 29.90
C ILE A 46 5.13 14.50 30.70
N CYS A 47 4.40 13.56 30.06
CA CYS A 47 3.32 12.83 30.67
C CYS A 47 3.75 11.39 30.97
N ILE A 48 3.52 10.90 32.18
CA ILE A 48 3.83 9.53 32.59
C ILE A 48 2.57 8.92 33.21
N CYS A 49 2.18 7.71 32.76
CA CYS A 49 1.03 7.03 33.35
C CYS A 49 1.32 6.48 34.75
N GLN A 50 0.27 6.27 35.52
CA GLN A 50 0.35 5.84 36.90
C GLN A 50 1.08 4.50 37.05
N ASP A 51 0.85 3.54 36.16
CA ASP A 51 1.53 2.22 36.14
C ASP A 51 3.05 2.34 35.98
N CYS A 52 3.49 3.18 35.07
CA CYS A 52 4.91 3.39 34.85
C CYS A 52 5.57 4.12 36.02
N MET A 53 4.88 5.09 36.60
CA MET A 53 5.34 5.78 37.82
C MET A 53 5.49 4.78 38.98
N GLN A 54 4.49 3.93 39.20
CA GLN A 54 4.52 2.91 40.25
C GLN A 54 5.68 1.93 40.07
N LYS A 55 5.84 1.38 38.84
CA LYS A 55 6.96 0.49 38.52
C LYS A 55 8.32 1.14 38.75
N THR A 56 8.46 2.42 38.44
CA THR A 56 9.71 3.15 38.69
C THR A 56 9.96 3.30 40.19
N PHE A 57 8.95 3.63 40.98
CA PHE A 57 9.04 3.70 42.43
C PHE A 57 9.32 2.35 43.08
N ASP A 58 8.68 1.26 42.62
CA ASP A 58 8.89 -0.10 43.12
C ASP A 58 10.31 -0.58 42.84
N THR A 59 10.88 -0.22 41.68
CA THR A 59 12.27 -0.52 41.32
C THR A 59 13.25 0.26 42.21
N MET A 60 12.94 1.52 42.55
CA MET A 60 13.74 2.31 43.47
C MET A 60 13.65 1.83 44.92
N ASN A 61 12.49 1.34 45.36
CA ASN A 61 12.28 0.88 46.76
C ASN A 61 12.79 -0.54 47.03
N ASN A 62 12.85 -1.41 46.00
CA ASN A 62 13.28 -2.82 46.17
C ASN A 62 14.80 -3.01 46.25
N GLY A 63 15.57 -1.98 46.55
CA GLY A 63 16.90 -2.03 47.16
C GLY A 63 18.00 -2.72 46.34
N THR A 64 17.89 -2.88 45.04
CA THR A 64 18.96 -3.43 44.18
C THR A 64 19.87 -2.37 43.56
N PHE A 65 19.67 -1.11 43.89
CA PHE A 65 20.59 -0.02 43.46
C PHE A 65 21.49 0.38 44.60
N ASN A 66 22.64 -0.29 44.71
CA ASN A 66 23.73 0.16 45.58
C ASN A 66 24.54 1.22 44.83
N MET A 67 24.53 2.45 45.31
CA MET A 67 25.20 3.61 44.67
C MET A 67 26.72 3.42 44.53
N GLY A 68 27.30 2.43 45.24
CA GLY A 68 28.71 2.06 45.20
C GLY A 68 29.10 1.22 44.00
N ASP A 69 28.22 0.40 43.47
CA ASP A 69 28.47 -0.46 42.33
C ASP A 69 28.40 0.31 40.98
N PHE A 70 27.81 1.49 41.01
CA PHE A 70 27.66 2.36 39.83
C PHE A 70 28.98 3.01 39.39
N MET A 71 29.92 3.22 40.31
CA MET A 71 31.22 3.81 39.99
C MET A 71 32.27 2.81 39.48
N ASN A 72 31.98 1.48 39.54
CA ASN A 72 32.98 0.45 39.22
C ASN A 72 32.60 -0.46 38.06
N MET A 73 31.51 -0.18 37.32
CA MET A 73 31.11 -0.99 36.18
C MET A 73 31.77 -0.51 34.89
N ASN A 74 32.69 -1.34 34.45
CA ASN A 74 33.30 -1.32 33.12
C ASN A 74 32.24 -1.36 32.01
N MET A 75 32.22 -0.35 31.16
CA MET A 75 31.19 0.05 30.18
C MET A 75 30.99 -0.94 29.00
N GLY A 76 31.00 -2.27 29.25
CA GLY A 76 30.99 -3.25 28.17
C GLY A 76 29.84 -4.26 28.12
N LYS A 77 28.99 -4.37 29.13
CA LYS A 77 27.96 -5.43 29.19
C LYS A 77 26.71 -5.00 29.97
N MET A 78 25.94 -4.07 29.47
CA MET A 78 24.56 -3.89 29.92
C MET A 78 23.60 -3.87 28.75
N PRO A 79 22.45 -4.60 28.84
CA PRO A 79 21.37 -4.39 27.90
C PRO A 79 20.70 -3.05 28.21
N ASN A 80 20.74 -2.14 27.24
CA ASN A 80 20.02 -0.88 27.07
C ASN A 80 19.09 -0.42 28.20
N ILE A 81 19.65 0.06 29.30
CA ILE A 81 19.01 1.09 30.10
C ILE A 81 19.86 2.35 29.87
N SER A 82 19.52 3.11 28.86
CA SER A 82 20.09 4.44 28.66
C SER A 82 19.67 5.30 29.85
N MET A 83 20.63 5.61 30.73
CA MET A 83 20.48 6.69 31.71
C MET A 83 20.30 7.98 30.93
N ILE A 84 19.08 8.46 30.94
CA ILE A 84 18.71 9.75 30.37
C ILE A 84 19.35 10.81 31.27
N ASN A 85 20.40 11.42 30.77
CA ASN A 85 21.00 12.59 31.42
C ASN A 85 19.97 13.72 31.41
N LEU A 86 19.57 14.24 32.54
CA LEU A 86 18.53 15.28 32.65
C LEU A 86 18.87 16.54 31.82
N ALA A 87 20.13 16.74 31.47
CA ALA A 87 20.60 17.81 30.58
C ALA A 87 20.34 17.51 29.09
N ASP A 88 20.34 16.24 28.67
CA ASP A 88 20.03 15.84 27.31
C ASP A 88 18.53 15.87 27.04
N LEU A 89 17.69 15.76 28.07
CA LEU A 89 16.23 15.91 27.98
C LEU A 89 15.81 17.34 27.57
N GLN A 90 16.60 18.35 27.85
CA GLN A 90 16.26 19.73 27.48
C GLN A 90 16.37 20.00 25.97
N ASN A 91 17.19 19.22 25.26
CA ASN A 91 17.44 19.38 23.83
C ASN A 91 16.76 18.30 22.95
N ALA A 92 16.16 17.27 23.54
CA ALA A 92 15.61 16.11 22.84
C ALA A 92 14.08 15.99 23.00
N VAL A 93 13.36 17.10 23.23
CA VAL A 93 11.89 17.05 23.21
C VAL A 93 11.44 17.01 21.75
N PRO A 94 11.06 15.86 21.21
CA PRO A 94 10.41 15.81 19.91
C PRO A 94 9.12 16.62 20.00
N ASN A 95 8.78 17.32 18.93
CA ASN A 95 7.49 17.99 18.77
C ASN A 95 6.37 17.11 19.30
N LYS A 96 5.48 17.67 20.13
CA LYS A 96 4.34 17.00 20.75
C LYS A 96 3.62 16.08 19.74
N GLN A 97 3.94 14.81 19.79
CA GLN A 97 3.20 13.81 19.01
C GLN A 97 1.93 13.47 19.78
N LYS A 98 0.83 14.08 19.36
CA LYS A 98 -0.50 13.81 19.91
C LYS A 98 -1.22 12.81 19.03
N VAL A 99 -1.85 11.82 19.64
CA VAL A 99 -2.70 10.85 18.94
C VAL A 99 -4.15 11.34 18.99
N LYS A 100 -4.87 11.27 17.87
CA LYS A 100 -6.30 11.57 17.88
C LYS A 100 -7.03 10.58 18.79
N LYS A 101 -7.88 11.10 19.66
CA LYS A 101 -8.69 10.28 20.58
C LYS A 101 -9.56 9.32 19.78
N LYS A 102 -9.54 8.04 20.15
CA LYS A 102 -10.54 7.07 19.72
C LYS A 102 -11.84 7.41 20.47
N LYS A 103 -12.92 7.73 19.75
CA LYS A 103 -14.22 7.98 20.35
C LYS A 103 -14.68 6.71 21.11
N PRO A 104 -15.31 6.83 22.32
CA PRO A 104 -15.85 5.68 23.02
C PRO A 104 -16.78 4.87 22.11
N LYS A 105 -16.67 3.55 22.16
CA LYS A 105 -17.45 2.63 21.27
C LYS A 105 -18.97 2.81 21.40
N ASP A 106 -19.45 3.38 22.49
CA ASP A 106 -20.90 3.56 22.77
C ASP A 106 -21.49 4.89 22.26
N GLU A 107 -20.65 5.86 21.83
CA GLU A 107 -21.13 7.17 21.36
C GLU A 107 -20.65 7.53 19.94
N GLN A 108 -19.97 6.61 19.25
CA GLN A 108 -19.52 6.91 17.90
C GLN A 108 -20.72 6.89 16.94
N PRO A 109 -21.00 7.98 16.23
CA PRO A 109 -21.71 7.83 14.99
C PRO A 109 -20.86 6.83 14.18
N LYS A 110 -21.46 5.70 13.77
CA LYS A 110 -20.84 4.77 12.84
C LYS A 110 -20.22 5.63 11.74
N PRO A 111 -18.97 5.32 11.28
CA PRO A 111 -18.40 6.05 10.17
C PRO A 111 -19.50 6.16 9.11
N GLU A 112 -19.75 7.37 8.65
CA GLU A 112 -20.81 7.66 7.64
C GLU A 112 -20.44 7.08 6.26
N LEU A 113 -19.95 5.85 6.22
CA LEU A 113 -19.96 5.02 5.03
C LEU A 113 -21.39 4.49 4.88
N ASP A 114 -22.27 5.35 4.41
CA ASP A 114 -23.62 4.94 4.03
C ASP A 114 -23.51 3.79 3.01
N ILE A 115 -24.19 2.67 3.28
CA ILE A 115 -24.26 1.51 2.34
C ILE A 115 -24.66 1.98 0.95
N HIS A 116 -25.49 3.01 0.85
CA HIS A 116 -25.87 3.64 -0.42
C HIS A 116 -24.72 4.42 -1.09
N SER A 117 -23.66 4.78 -0.37
CA SER A 117 -22.48 5.47 -0.93
C SER A 117 -21.50 4.49 -1.59
N ILE A 118 -21.51 3.19 -1.22
CA ILE A 118 -20.65 2.19 -1.85
C ILE A 118 -21.20 1.85 -3.22
N PRO A 119 -20.43 2.09 -4.29
CA PRO A 119 -20.90 1.76 -5.62
C PRO A 119 -21.13 0.26 -5.77
N ALA A 120 -22.24 -0.13 -6.42
CA ALA A 120 -22.48 -1.52 -6.73
C ALA A 120 -21.34 -2.14 -7.58
N PRO A 121 -21.09 -3.46 -7.52
CA PRO A 121 -19.92 -4.09 -8.16
C PRO A 121 -19.73 -3.76 -9.63
N HIS A 122 -20.83 -3.66 -10.40
CA HIS A 122 -20.77 -3.26 -11.81
C HIS A 122 -20.29 -1.83 -12.01
N LYS A 123 -20.59 -0.90 -11.07
CA LYS A 123 -20.11 0.48 -11.11
C LYS A 123 -18.64 0.58 -10.72
N ILE A 124 -18.20 -0.23 -9.73
CA ILE A 124 -16.78 -0.35 -9.37
C ILE A 124 -15.99 -0.87 -10.57
N LYS A 125 -16.46 -1.96 -11.20
CA LYS A 125 -15.85 -2.52 -12.41
C LYS A 125 -15.77 -1.49 -13.53
N ALA A 126 -16.87 -0.80 -13.84
CA ALA A 126 -16.91 0.22 -14.89
C ALA A 126 -15.90 1.35 -14.65
N ARG A 127 -15.72 1.78 -13.40
CA ARG A 127 -14.67 2.76 -13.05
C ARG A 127 -13.25 2.18 -13.20
N LEU A 128 -13.05 0.90 -12.86
CA LEU A 128 -11.77 0.23 -13.09
C LEU A 128 -11.47 0.11 -14.59
N ASP A 129 -12.49 -0.14 -15.43
CA ASP A 129 -12.35 -0.22 -16.90
C ASP A 129 -11.83 1.09 -17.53
N GLU A 130 -12.07 2.24 -16.89
CA GLU A 130 -11.53 3.54 -17.34
C GLU A 130 -10.00 3.65 -17.20
N TYR A 131 -9.38 2.83 -16.35
CA TYR A 131 -7.95 2.90 -16.02
C TYR A 131 -7.18 1.63 -16.36
N VAL A 132 -7.84 0.46 -16.33
CA VAL A 132 -7.21 -0.87 -16.49
C VAL A 132 -7.76 -1.58 -17.70
N VAL A 133 -6.91 -1.82 -18.67
CA VAL A 133 -7.25 -2.56 -19.90
C VAL A 133 -7.25 -4.06 -19.64
N GLY A 134 -8.23 -4.78 -20.20
CA GLY A 134 -8.36 -6.22 -20.03
C GLY A 134 -8.66 -6.63 -18.59
N GLN A 135 -8.22 -7.82 -18.20
CA GLN A 135 -8.36 -8.35 -16.84
C GLN A 135 -9.82 -8.44 -16.37
N GLU A 136 -10.73 -8.81 -17.29
CA GLU A 136 -12.19 -8.75 -17.08
C GLU A 136 -12.65 -9.59 -15.89
N HIS A 137 -12.12 -10.81 -15.78
CA HIS A 137 -12.43 -11.71 -14.67
C HIS A 137 -11.92 -11.16 -13.33
N ALA A 138 -10.66 -10.73 -13.29
CA ALA A 138 -10.05 -10.18 -12.08
C ALA A 138 -10.77 -8.93 -11.58
N LYS A 139 -11.11 -8.00 -12.47
CA LYS A 139 -11.88 -6.79 -12.12
C LYS A 139 -13.28 -7.15 -11.57
N LYS A 140 -13.95 -8.13 -12.15
CA LYS A 140 -15.25 -8.59 -11.68
C LYS A 140 -15.16 -9.20 -10.28
N VAL A 141 -14.23 -10.14 -10.06
CA VAL A 141 -14.03 -10.80 -8.75
C VAL A 141 -13.67 -9.77 -7.68
N MET A 142 -12.71 -8.90 -7.97
CA MET A 142 -12.28 -7.86 -7.03
C MET A 142 -13.43 -6.89 -6.69
N SER A 143 -14.23 -6.47 -7.67
CA SER A 143 -15.35 -5.56 -7.43
C SER A 143 -16.42 -6.18 -6.53
N VAL A 144 -16.71 -7.46 -6.68
CA VAL A 144 -17.66 -8.19 -5.83
C VAL A 144 -17.09 -8.37 -4.42
N ALA A 145 -15.82 -8.80 -4.32
CA ALA A 145 -15.16 -9.04 -3.05
C ALA A 145 -15.10 -7.79 -2.17
N VAL A 146 -14.71 -6.66 -2.77
CA VAL A 146 -14.64 -5.37 -2.09
C VAL A 146 -16.02 -4.87 -1.66
N TYR A 147 -17.01 -5.00 -2.53
CA TYR A 147 -18.39 -4.64 -2.18
C TYR A 147 -18.90 -5.45 -0.98
N ASN A 148 -18.67 -6.76 -0.97
CA ASN A 148 -19.06 -7.64 0.12
C ASN A 148 -18.29 -7.31 1.42
N HIS A 149 -16.98 -6.98 1.29
CA HIS A 149 -16.17 -6.56 2.44
C HIS A 149 -16.76 -5.34 3.12
N TYR A 150 -17.05 -4.26 2.38
CA TYR A 150 -17.58 -3.04 2.99
C TYR A 150 -19.03 -3.21 3.49
N LYS A 151 -19.83 -4.06 2.85
CA LYS A 151 -21.13 -4.46 3.41
C LYS A 151 -20.97 -5.10 4.78
N ARG A 152 -20.04 -6.05 4.92
CA ARG A 152 -19.75 -6.69 6.20
C ARG A 152 -19.32 -5.67 7.28
N VAL A 153 -18.49 -4.70 6.89
CA VAL A 153 -18.00 -3.65 7.81
C VAL A 153 -19.15 -2.78 8.33
N MET A 154 -20.21 -2.60 7.57
CA MET A 154 -21.34 -1.74 7.89
C MET A 154 -22.49 -2.47 8.59
N GLU A 155 -22.50 -3.80 8.53
CA GLU A 155 -23.58 -4.60 9.06
C GLU A 155 -23.53 -4.66 10.59
N ASP A 156 -24.64 -4.33 11.25
CA ASP A 156 -24.84 -4.65 12.66
C ASP A 156 -25.17 -6.15 12.78
N THR A 157 -24.26 -6.93 13.35
CA THR A 157 -24.39 -8.38 13.59
C THR A 157 -25.48 -8.72 14.61
N ASN A 158 -26.68 -8.17 14.46
CA ASN A 158 -27.80 -8.41 15.39
C ASN A 158 -28.64 -9.65 15.05
N ASP A 159 -28.41 -10.27 13.89
CA ASP A 159 -29.18 -11.43 13.44
C ASP A 159 -28.52 -12.80 13.75
N GLY A 160 -27.33 -12.78 14.35
CA GLY A 160 -26.58 -13.99 14.72
C GLY A 160 -25.82 -14.66 13.56
N VAL A 161 -25.79 -14.05 12.38
CA VAL A 161 -24.99 -14.53 11.23
C VAL A 161 -23.72 -13.72 11.13
N GLU A 162 -22.56 -14.36 11.30
CA GLU A 162 -21.25 -13.72 11.15
C GLU A 162 -20.75 -13.88 9.70
N ILE A 163 -20.49 -12.75 9.02
CA ILE A 163 -19.93 -12.76 7.67
C ILE A 163 -18.39 -12.76 7.77
N GLU A 164 -17.76 -13.75 7.16
CA GLU A 164 -16.30 -13.90 7.16
C GLU A 164 -15.60 -12.81 6.32
N LYS A 165 -14.30 -12.59 6.60
CA LYS A 165 -13.47 -11.65 5.85
C LYS A 165 -13.29 -12.10 4.40
N SER A 166 -13.32 -11.16 3.46
CA SER A 166 -13.14 -11.38 2.03
C SER A 166 -11.70 -11.07 1.57
N ASN A 167 -10.69 -11.54 2.32
CA ASN A 167 -9.30 -11.35 1.90
C ASN A 167 -9.02 -12.08 0.59
N MET A 168 -8.10 -11.53 -0.21
CA MET A 168 -7.88 -11.98 -1.59
C MET A 168 -6.44 -12.41 -1.84
N LEU A 169 -6.28 -13.46 -2.65
CA LEU A 169 -5.01 -13.85 -3.25
C LEU A 169 -5.07 -13.64 -4.76
N MET A 170 -4.22 -12.77 -5.27
CA MET A 170 -4.12 -12.38 -6.66
C MET A 170 -2.84 -12.93 -7.28
N ILE A 171 -2.99 -13.81 -8.27
CA ILE A 171 -1.87 -14.44 -8.98
C ILE A 171 -1.75 -13.85 -10.37
N GLY A 172 -0.53 -13.59 -10.83
CA GLY A 172 -0.35 -13.13 -12.22
C GLY A 172 1.07 -12.74 -12.53
N PRO A 173 1.47 -12.80 -13.80
CA PRO A 173 2.85 -12.55 -14.20
C PRO A 173 3.35 -11.16 -13.79
N THR A 174 4.66 -11.00 -13.74
CA THR A 174 5.26 -9.69 -13.48
C THR A 174 4.83 -8.69 -14.55
N GLY A 175 4.45 -7.48 -14.12
CA GLY A 175 4.01 -6.44 -15.04
C GLY A 175 2.58 -6.59 -15.59
N SER A 176 1.78 -7.57 -15.10
CA SER A 176 0.35 -7.73 -15.45
C SER A 176 -0.58 -6.65 -14.86
N GLY A 177 -0.06 -5.79 -13.98
CA GLY A 177 -0.82 -4.68 -13.40
C GLY A 177 -1.39 -4.92 -12.01
N LYS A 178 -0.96 -5.94 -11.26
CA LYS A 178 -1.43 -6.27 -9.90
C LYS A 178 -1.49 -5.05 -8.97
N THR A 179 -0.35 -4.45 -8.73
CA THR A 179 -0.21 -3.28 -7.84
C THR A 179 -1.00 -2.07 -8.35
N TYR A 180 -1.05 -1.88 -9.69
CA TYR A 180 -1.79 -0.78 -10.31
C TYR A 180 -3.30 -0.93 -10.13
N LEU A 181 -3.82 -2.16 -10.25
CA LEU A 181 -5.23 -2.48 -10.07
C LEU A 181 -5.68 -2.15 -8.63
N VAL A 182 -4.89 -2.55 -7.63
CA VAL A 182 -5.19 -2.27 -6.21
C VAL A 182 -5.10 -0.77 -5.90
N ARG A 183 -4.07 -0.07 -6.41
CA ARG A 183 -3.95 1.40 -6.25
C ARG A 183 -5.14 2.14 -6.86
N THR A 184 -5.58 1.70 -8.03
CA THR A 184 -6.73 2.30 -8.71
C THR A 184 -7.99 2.08 -7.91
N LEU A 185 -8.20 0.85 -7.42
CA LEU A 185 -9.34 0.49 -6.58
C LEU A 185 -9.41 1.36 -5.31
N ALA A 186 -8.32 1.42 -4.53
CA ALA A 186 -8.26 2.19 -3.29
C ALA A 186 -8.56 3.68 -3.51
N ARG A 187 -8.03 4.26 -4.61
CA ARG A 187 -8.32 5.65 -5.00
C ARG A 187 -9.79 5.85 -5.40
N LEU A 188 -10.42 4.88 -6.10
CA LEU A 188 -11.81 4.98 -6.51
C LEU A 188 -12.78 4.88 -5.34
N LEU A 189 -12.36 4.24 -4.24
CA LEU A 189 -13.12 4.06 -3.01
C LEU A 189 -12.80 5.12 -1.95
N ASP A 190 -11.78 5.95 -2.19
CA ASP A 190 -11.26 6.96 -1.25
C ASP A 190 -10.87 6.37 0.11
N VAL A 191 -10.21 5.21 0.11
CA VAL A 191 -9.75 4.54 1.32
C VAL A 191 -8.22 4.53 1.40
N PRO A 192 -7.63 4.57 2.62
CA PRO A 192 -6.19 4.49 2.79
C PRO A 192 -5.65 3.15 2.30
N LEU A 193 -4.47 3.19 1.67
CA LEU A 193 -3.81 2.03 1.10
C LEU A 193 -2.37 1.96 1.58
N ALA A 194 -2.01 0.85 2.21
CA ALA A 194 -0.62 0.48 2.43
C ALA A 194 -0.18 -0.58 1.42
N ILE A 195 1.02 -0.39 0.87
CA ILE A 195 1.67 -1.37 -0.02
C ILE A 195 2.96 -1.79 0.62
N THR A 196 3.17 -3.09 0.75
CA THR A 196 4.40 -3.67 1.27
C THR A 196 4.82 -4.85 0.42
N ASP A 197 6.12 -5.13 0.45
CA ASP A 197 6.72 -6.30 -0.19
C ASP A 197 6.90 -7.39 0.87
N ALA A 198 6.43 -8.61 0.59
CA ALA A 198 6.54 -9.74 1.50
C ALA A 198 8.00 -10.10 1.80
N THR A 199 8.94 -9.80 0.89
CA THR A 199 10.37 -10.08 1.08
C THR A 199 11.03 -9.19 2.14
N SER A 200 10.44 -8.02 2.43
CA SER A 200 10.90 -7.13 3.48
C SER A 200 10.47 -7.56 4.89
N LEU A 201 9.48 -8.45 4.98
CA LEU A 201 8.89 -8.88 6.23
C LEU A 201 9.69 -10.03 6.86
N THR A 202 9.91 -9.94 8.16
CA THR A 202 10.61 -10.95 8.93
C THR A 202 9.86 -11.27 10.23
N GLU A 203 10.16 -12.44 10.82
CA GLU A 203 9.69 -12.76 12.17
C GLU A 203 10.27 -11.76 13.17
N ALA A 204 9.51 -11.38 14.18
CA ALA A 204 9.90 -10.41 15.20
C ALA A 204 11.26 -10.74 15.84
N GLY A 205 12.16 -9.76 15.86
CA GLY A 205 13.52 -9.89 16.43
C GLY A 205 14.62 -10.21 15.43
N TYR A 206 14.32 -10.36 14.15
CA TYR A 206 15.32 -10.47 13.08
C TYR A 206 15.50 -9.15 12.33
N ILE A 207 16.56 -9.06 11.50
CA ILE A 207 16.82 -7.87 10.68
C ILE A 207 15.80 -7.83 9.53
N GLY A 208 14.93 -6.82 9.54
CA GLY A 208 13.87 -6.59 8.56
C GLY A 208 12.71 -5.81 9.18
N ASP A 209 11.68 -5.59 8.41
CA ASP A 209 10.44 -4.98 8.89
C ASP A 209 9.62 -6.05 9.66
N ASP A 210 9.21 -5.75 10.88
CA ASP A 210 8.25 -6.61 11.60
C ASP A 210 6.93 -6.70 10.81
N ILE A 211 6.26 -7.84 10.88
CA ILE A 211 4.98 -8.08 10.19
C ILE A 211 3.95 -7.00 10.54
N GLU A 212 3.96 -6.49 11.77
CA GLU A 212 3.07 -5.43 12.25
C GLU A 212 3.38 -4.06 11.66
N SER A 213 4.57 -3.86 11.08
CA SER A 213 4.95 -2.61 10.38
C SER A 213 4.03 -2.28 9.21
N VAL A 214 3.37 -3.30 8.64
CA VAL A 214 2.39 -3.14 7.56
C VAL A 214 1.21 -2.29 8.01
N VAL A 215 0.75 -2.51 9.27
CA VAL A 215 -0.32 -1.73 9.88
C VAL A 215 0.13 -0.31 10.19
N SER A 216 1.39 -0.11 10.62
CA SER A 216 1.98 1.22 10.80
C SER A 216 2.01 2.02 9.49
N LYS A 217 2.35 1.37 8.37
CA LYS A 217 2.31 1.98 7.03
C LYS A 217 0.89 2.40 6.64
N LEU A 218 -0.12 1.59 7.01
CA LEU A 218 -1.53 1.93 6.76
C LEU A 218 -1.98 3.10 7.62
N LEU A 219 -1.61 3.11 8.91
CA LEU A 219 -1.90 4.23 9.81
C LEU A 219 -1.29 5.54 9.30
N ALA A 220 -0.05 5.51 8.81
CA ALA A 220 0.58 6.67 8.18
C ALA A 220 -0.15 7.12 6.91
N ALA A 221 -0.62 6.18 6.07
CA ALA A 221 -1.42 6.47 4.88
C ALA A 221 -2.81 7.04 5.19
N ALA A 222 -3.30 6.82 6.42
CA ALA A 222 -4.54 7.36 6.95
C ALA A 222 -4.33 8.69 7.73
N ASP A 223 -3.19 9.36 7.58
CA ASP A 223 -2.84 10.58 8.33
C ASP A 223 -2.86 10.39 9.85
N ASN A 224 -2.50 9.21 10.34
CA ASN A 224 -2.54 8.76 11.73
C ASN A 224 -3.95 8.76 12.36
N ASP A 225 -4.97 8.68 11.53
CA ASP A 225 -6.35 8.47 11.95
C ASP A 225 -6.62 6.96 12.06
N VAL A 226 -6.82 6.48 13.29
CA VAL A 226 -7.00 5.05 13.59
C VAL A 226 -8.30 4.53 12.99
N GLU A 227 -9.41 5.27 13.13
CA GLU A 227 -10.72 4.88 12.60
C GLU A 227 -10.67 4.73 11.08
N ARG A 228 -10.04 5.69 10.40
CA ARG A 228 -9.85 5.64 8.95
C ARG A 228 -8.91 4.51 8.52
N ALA A 229 -7.87 4.20 9.29
CA ALA A 229 -6.94 3.10 9.03
C ALA A 229 -7.64 1.73 9.15
N GLU A 230 -8.51 1.56 10.16
CA GLU A 230 -9.26 0.32 10.40
C GLU A 230 -10.19 -0.04 9.22
N HIS A 231 -10.49 0.89 8.31
CA HIS A 231 -11.30 0.67 7.10
C HIS A 231 -10.47 0.69 5.81
N GLY A 232 -9.16 0.64 5.92
CA GLY A 232 -8.23 0.70 4.81
C GLY A 232 -7.99 -0.64 4.10
N ILE A 233 -7.11 -0.57 3.10
CA ILE A 233 -6.65 -1.74 2.33
C ILE A 233 -5.16 -1.92 2.54
N ILE A 234 -4.72 -3.15 2.81
CA ILE A 234 -3.32 -3.55 2.82
C ILE A 234 -3.05 -4.44 1.62
N PHE A 235 -2.12 -4.04 0.77
CA PHE A 235 -1.64 -4.85 -0.34
C PHE A 235 -0.24 -5.37 -0.04
N ILE A 236 -0.09 -6.70 -0.03
CA ILE A 236 1.18 -7.39 0.19
C ILE A 236 1.61 -7.97 -1.15
N ASP A 237 2.61 -7.37 -1.78
CA ASP A 237 3.16 -7.85 -3.06
C ASP A 237 4.24 -8.92 -2.84
N GLU A 238 4.57 -9.66 -3.88
CA GLU A 238 5.60 -10.71 -3.90
C GLU A 238 5.38 -11.83 -2.85
N ILE A 239 4.12 -12.14 -2.54
CA ILE A 239 3.77 -13.14 -1.53
C ILE A 239 4.30 -14.56 -1.86
N ASP A 240 4.56 -14.85 -3.12
CA ASP A 240 5.17 -16.10 -3.60
C ASP A 240 6.61 -16.29 -3.08
N LYS A 241 7.29 -15.22 -2.69
CA LYS A 241 8.68 -15.27 -2.19
C LYS A 241 8.78 -15.84 -0.78
N ILE A 242 7.70 -15.79 -0.01
CA ILE A 242 7.64 -16.41 1.33
C ILE A 242 7.08 -17.84 1.29
N ALA A 243 6.92 -18.43 0.10
CA ALA A 243 6.58 -19.84 -0.03
C ALA A 243 7.72 -20.73 0.46
N LYS A 244 7.38 -21.82 1.17
CA LYS A 244 8.34 -22.80 1.69
C LYS A 244 9.13 -23.45 0.56
N LYS A 245 10.45 -23.35 0.59
CA LYS A 245 11.32 -24.00 -0.38
C LYS A 245 11.36 -25.51 -0.12
N ARG A 246 11.16 -26.32 -1.16
CA ARG A 246 11.09 -27.79 -1.07
C ARG A 246 12.34 -28.47 -0.46
N ASN A 247 13.50 -27.81 -0.42
CA ASN A 247 14.79 -28.37 0.01
C ASN A 247 15.38 -27.71 1.26
N ALA A 248 14.62 -26.95 2.05
CA ALA A 248 15.15 -26.31 3.25
C ALA A 248 15.10 -27.26 4.46
N ASN A 249 16.26 -27.83 4.83
CA ASN A 249 16.44 -28.61 6.07
C ASN A 249 16.64 -27.71 7.32
N GLN A 250 16.59 -26.39 7.19
CA GLN A 250 16.76 -25.42 8.27
C GLN A 250 15.45 -24.66 8.51
N ARG A 251 15.29 -24.16 9.76
CA ARG A 251 14.15 -23.30 10.13
C ARG A 251 14.12 -22.08 9.20
N ASP A 252 13.05 -21.97 8.42
CA ASP A 252 12.86 -20.89 7.45
C ASP A 252 12.23 -19.68 8.16
N VAL A 253 13.07 -18.76 8.63
CA VAL A 253 12.65 -17.55 9.35
C VAL A 253 12.08 -16.47 8.43
N SER A 254 12.23 -16.61 7.13
CA SER A 254 11.76 -15.65 6.12
C SER A 254 10.60 -16.16 5.26
N GLY A 255 10.19 -17.40 5.40
CA GLY A 255 9.15 -18.04 4.62
C GLY A 255 7.96 -18.48 5.49
N GLU A 256 7.98 -19.73 5.97
CA GLU A 256 6.86 -20.31 6.74
C GLU A 256 6.54 -19.50 8.02
N SER A 257 7.58 -19.01 8.73
CA SER A 257 7.39 -18.19 9.95
C SER A 257 6.66 -16.88 9.66
N VAL A 258 6.95 -16.24 8.52
CA VAL A 258 6.26 -14.99 8.11
C VAL A 258 4.80 -15.29 7.77
N GLN A 259 4.52 -16.39 7.05
CA GLN A 259 3.14 -16.79 6.76
C GLN A 259 2.36 -17.03 8.06
N GLN A 260 2.93 -17.72 9.05
CA GLN A 260 2.31 -17.96 10.36
C GLN A 260 2.08 -16.67 11.14
N GLY A 261 3.08 -15.76 11.16
CA GLY A 261 2.97 -14.47 11.83
C GLY A 261 1.86 -13.57 11.25
N MET A 262 1.63 -13.66 9.93
CA MET A 262 0.58 -12.90 9.25
C MET A 262 -0.84 -13.40 9.55
N LEU A 263 -1.01 -14.62 10.06
CA LEU A 263 -2.35 -15.18 10.34
C LEU A 263 -3.15 -14.28 11.27
N LYS A 264 -2.53 -13.75 12.33
CA LYS A 264 -3.20 -12.84 13.28
C LYS A 264 -3.77 -11.61 12.60
N LEU A 265 -3.02 -11.00 11.67
CA LEU A 265 -3.47 -9.82 10.93
C LEU A 265 -4.64 -10.16 10.00
N LEU A 266 -4.55 -11.29 9.31
CA LEU A 266 -5.58 -11.75 8.37
C LEU A 266 -6.89 -12.14 9.08
N GLU A 267 -6.81 -12.71 10.27
CA GLU A 267 -7.97 -13.09 11.08
C GLU A 267 -8.67 -11.87 11.68
N GLY A 268 -7.92 -10.89 12.11
CA GLY A 268 -8.38 -9.71 12.83
C GLY A 268 -7.94 -9.76 14.29
N ALA A 269 -7.05 -8.84 14.64
CA ALA A 269 -6.51 -8.69 16.00
C ALA A 269 -6.23 -7.23 16.29
N GLU A 270 -6.22 -6.89 17.55
CA GLU A 270 -5.74 -5.58 18.02
C GLU A 270 -4.20 -5.59 18.03
N ILE A 271 -3.59 -4.67 17.29
CA ILE A 271 -2.15 -4.57 17.12
C ILE A 271 -1.66 -3.21 17.60
N GLU A 272 -0.67 -3.22 18.48
CA GLU A 272 0.00 -1.99 18.93
C GLU A 272 1.07 -1.58 17.90
N VAL A 273 0.92 -0.39 17.35
CA VAL A 273 1.80 0.15 16.32
C VAL A 273 2.31 1.54 16.66
N PRO A 274 3.54 1.90 16.26
CA PRO A 274 4.08 3.23 16.47
C PRO A 274 3.41 4.25 15.55
N VAL A 275 3.11 5.43 16.08
CA VAL A 275 2.51 6.54 15.32
C VAL A 275 3.61 7.34 14.63
N GLY A 276 3.53 7.42 13.29
CA GLY A 276 4.50 8.19 12.49
C GLY A 276 5.88 7.54 12.33
N ALA A 277 6.04 6.26 12.71
CA ALA A 277 7.26 5.49 12.48
C ALA A 277 6.95 4.07 12.03
N SER A 278 7.90 3.44 11.35
CA SER A 278 7.77 2.06 10.87
C SER A 278 8.31 1.02 11.85
N SER A 279 9.04 1.41 12.89
CA SER A 279 9.69 0.51 13.83
C SER A 279 9.27 0.79 15.26
N LYS A 280 8.96 -0.28 16.02
CA LYS A 280 8.66 -0.22 17.47
C LYS A 280 9.82 0.28 18.33
N ASN A 281 11.05 0.27 17.80
CA ASN A 281 12.23 0.78 18.50
C ASN A 281 12.36 2.30 18.46
N ALA A 282 11.53 3.00 17.65
CA ALA A 282 11.48 4.44 17.65
C ALA A 282 10.85 4.96 18.97
N MET A 283 11.37 6.05 19.49
CA MET A 283 10.80 6.72 20.69
C MET A 283 9.58 7.56 20.29
N VAL A 284 8.53 6.89 19.81
CA VAL A 284 7.28 7.51 19.32
C VAL A 284 6.07 6.92 20.07
N PRO A 285 4.96 7.65 20.13
CA PRO A 285 3.72 7.14 20.70
C PRO A 285 3.26 5.83 20.06
N MET A 286 2.67 4.94 20.86
CA MET A 286 2.06 3.70 20.39
C MET A 286 0.54 3.86 20.41
N THR A 287 -0.11 3.32 19.39
CA THR A 287 -1.59 3.23 19.34
C THR A 287 -2.00 1.82 18.95
N THR A 288 -3.24 1.46 19.32
CA THR A 288 -3.83 0.17 18.99
C THR A 288 -4.72 0.33 17.76
N VAL A 289 -4.54 -0.54 16.77
CA VAL A 289 -5.34 -0.62 15.54
C VAL A 289 -5.97 -2.01 15.47
N ASP A 290 -7.29 -2.08 15.30
CA ASP A 290 -8.00 -3.34 15.07
C ASP A 290 -7.99 -3.70 13.57
N THR A 291 -7.38 -4.85 13.24
CA THR A 291 -7.29 -5.30 11.86
C THR A 291 -8.54 -6.03 11.35
N LYS A 292 -9.58 -6.20 12.16
CA LYS A 292 -10.79 -6.93 11.82
C LYS A 292 -11.48 -6.40 10.56
N ASN A 293 -11.49 -5.08 10.37
CA ASN A 293 -12.15 -4.42 9.24
C ASN A 293 -11.19 -3.98 8.13
N ILE A 294 -9.89 -4.27 8.26
CA ILE A 294 -8.91 -4.03 7.20
C ILE A 294 -9.04 -5.12 6.13
N LEU A 295 -9.07 -4.71 4.87
CA LEU A 295 -9.06 -5.63 3.73
C LEU A 295 -7.61 -5.96 3.34
N PHE A 296 -7.27 -7.25 3.37
CA PHE A 296 -5.97 -7.72 2.90
C PHE A 296 -6.05 -8.29 1.49
N ILE A 297 -5.17 -7.84 0.62
CA ILE A 297 -4.99 -8.33 -0.73
C ILE A 297 -3.53 -8.77 -0.86
N CYS A 298 -3.30 -10.05 -1.10
CA CYS A 298 -1.96 -10.60 -1.33
C CYS A 298 -1.76 -10.79 -2.83
N GLY A 299 -0.61 -10.35 -3.37
CA GLY A 299 -0.27 -10.48 -4.79
C GLY A 299 1.05 -11.22 -4.97
N GLY A 300 1.12 -12.11 -5.97
CA GLY A 300 2.36 -12.81 -6.32
C GLY A 300 2.45 -13.19 -7.78
N ALA A 301 3.68 -13.40 -8.26
CA ALA A 301 3.93 -13.86 -9.62
C ALA A 301 3.83 -15.38 -9.75
N PHE A 302 4.19 -16.11 -8.70
CA PHE A 302 4.17 -17.57 -8.62
C PHE A 302 4.86 -18.24 -9.82
N PRO A 303 6.15 -17.96 -10.06
CA PRO A 303 6.89 -18.63 -11.13
C PRO A 303 6.77 -20.14 -10.96
N GLU A 304 6.77 -20.90 -12.05
CA GLU A 304 6.63 -22.39 -12.03
C GLU A 304 5.26 -22.93 -11.57
N LEU A 305 4.31 -22.07 -11.15
CA LEU A 305 2.96 -22.52 -10.79
C LEU A 305 2.22 -23.12 -12.00
N GLU A 306 2.49 -22.62 -13.20
CA GLU A 306 1.96 -23.17 -14.45
C GLU A 306 2.36 -24.63 -14.65
N GLU A 307 3.57 -25.02 -14.24
CA GLU A 307 4.03 -26.40 -14.30
C GLU A 307 3.24 -27.30 -13.34
N VAL A 308 2.96 -26.80 -12.13
CA VAL A 308 2.14 -27.52 -11.14
C VAL A 308 0.71 -27.73 -11.67
N ILE A 309 0.13 -26.70 -12.32
CA ILE A 309 -1.21 -26.79 -12.94
C ILE A 309 -1.17 -27.79 -14.09
N LYS A 310 -0.17 -27.74 -14.98
CA LYS A 310 0.01 -28.71 -16.06
C LYS A 310 0.09 -30.14 -15.56
N GLU A 311 0.88 -30.40 -14.52
CA GLU A 311 0.97 -31.72 -13.91
C GLU A 311 -0.38 -32.24 -13.41
N ARG A 312 -1.18 -31.37 -12.75
CA ARG A 312 -2.52 -31.75 -12.29
C ARG A 312 -3.43 -32.08 -13.44
N LEU A 313 -3.54 -31.21 -14.44
CA LEU A 313 -4.41 -31.39 -15.59
C LEU A 313 -4.02 -32.63 -16.41
N ASN A 314 -2.71 -32.91 -16.56
CA ASN A 314 -2.24 -34.09 -17.25
C ASN A 314 -2.55 -35.38 -16.47
N LYS A 315 -2.48 -35.37 -15.13
CA LYS A 315 -2.88 -36.51 -14.27
C LYS A 315 -4.40 -36.79 -14.38
N GLU A 316 -5.22 -35.73 -14.33
CA GLU A 316 -6.67 -35.84 -14.50
C GLU A 316 -7.04 -36.38 -15.89
N ALA A 317 -6.31 -35.96 -16.94
CA ALA A 317 -6.51 -36.43 -18.30
C ALA A 317 -6.05 -37.88 -18.54
N SER A 318 -5.02 -38.35 -17.83
CA SER A 318 -4.50 -39.72 -17.97
C SER A 318 -5.42 -40.78 -17.39
N ILE A 319 -6.31 -40.42 -16.47
CA ILE A 319 -7.34 -41.32 -15.92
C ILE A 319 -8.51 -41.53 -16.92
N GLY A 320 -8.67 -40.62 -17.89
CA GLY A 320 -9.67 -40.75 -18.97
C GLY A 320 -8.98 -40.95 -20.31
N PHE A 321 -9.02 -42.09 -20.90
CA PHE A 321 -8.58 -42.62 -22.22
C PHE A 321 -8.28 -41.62 -23.38
N LYS A 322 -7.65 -40.45 -23.14
CA LYS A 322 -7.34 -39.45 -24.17
C LYS A 322 -5.87 -39.06 -24.12
N ALA A 323 -5.01 -39.84 -24.79
CA ALA A 323 -3.60 -39.57 -24.97
C ALA A 323 -3.28 -38.24 -25.73
N ASP A 324 -4.24 -37.71 -26.49
CA ASP A 324 -4.09 -36.50 -27.31
C ASP A 324 -4.15 -35.17 -26.50
N LEU A 325 -4.34 -35.23 -25.19
CA LEU A 325 -4.52 -34.05 -24.35
C LEU A 325 -3.21 -33.44 -23.84
N LYS A 326 -2.09 -34.18 -23.88
CA LYS A 326 -0.78 -33.66 -23.43
C LYS A 326 -0.33 -32.43 -24.24
N ASP A 327 -0.50 -32.45 -25.55
CA ASP A 327 -0.08 -31.38 -26.44
C ASP A 327 -1.00 -30.13 -26.36
N LYS A 328 -2.24 -30.31 -25.83
CA LYS A 328 -3.21 -29.22 -25.75
C LYS A 328 -2.90 -28.20 -24.69
N TYR A 329 -2.41 -28.65 -23.54
CA TYR A 329 -2.09 -27.76 -22.41
C TYR A 329 -0.70 -27.10 -22.54
N ASP A 330 0.18 -27.64 -23.40
CA ASP A 330 1.49 -27.03 -23.68
C ASP A 330 1.40 -25.75 -24.54
N LYS A 331 0.28 -25.57 -25.24
CA LYS A 331 -0.01 -24.40 -26.10
C LYS A 331 -1.01 -23.41 -25.49
N GLU A 332 -1.52 -23.68 -24.30
CA GLU A 332 -2.53 -22.81 -23.68
C GLU A 332 -1.85 -21.62 -22.97
N GLU A 333 -2.04 -20.41 -23.51
CA GLU A 333 -1.36 -19.19 -23.05
C GLU A 333 -1.81 -18.70 -21.66
N ASN A 334 -2.97 -19.17 -21.13
CA ASN A 334 -3.57 -18.66 -19.88
C ASN A 334 -3.84 -19.76 -18.86
N LEU A 335 -2.85 -20.60 -18.57
CA LEU A 335 -2.98 -21.70 -17.59
C LEU A 335 -3.27 -21.21 -16.16
N LEU A 336 -2.79 -20.04 -15.80
CA LEU A 336 -3.03 -19.45 -14.47
C LEU A 336 -4.53 -19.23 -14.17
N CYS A 337 -5.39 -19.11 -15.19
CA CYS A 337 -6.82 -19.02 -15.00
C CYS A 337 -7.46 -20.30 -14.43
N LYS A 338 -6.75 -21.43 -14.50
CA LYS A 338 -7.19 -22.74 -13.99
C LYS A 338 -6.59 -23.07 -12.62
N VAL A 339 -5.98 -22.10 -11.96
CA VAL A 339 -5.35 -22.28 -10.65
C VAL A 339 -6.38 -22.69 -9.61
N THR A 340 -5.98 -23.60 -8.75
CA THR A 340 -6.73 -24.05 -7.57
C THR A 340 -5.92 -23.81 -6.30
N VAL A 341 -6.59 -23.79 -5.14
CA VAL A 341 -5.94 -23.68 -3.83
C VAL A 341 -4.91 -24.79 -3.64
N GLU A 342 -5.19 -26.01 -4.14
CA GLU A 342 -4.28 -27.15 -4.07
C GLU A 342 -2.98 -26.92 -4.87
N ASP A 343 -3.03 -26.21 -5.98
CA ASP A 343 -1.84 -25.90 -6.76
C ASP A 343 -0.94 -24.90 -5.99
N VAL A 344 -1.55 -23.90 -5.37
CA VAL A 344 -0.83 -22.91 -4.54
C VAL A 344 -0.24 -23.56 -3.28
N ARG A 345 -0.96 -24.53 -2.68
CA ARG A 345 -0.43 -25.34 -1.58
C ARG A 345 0.79 -26.16 -2.02
N LYS A 346 0.73 -26.79 -3.18
CA LYS A 346 1.87 -27.56 -3.73
C LYS A 346 3.06 -26.66 -4.06
N PHE A 347 2.82 -25.42 -4.40
CA PHE A 347 3.87 -24.43 -4.63
C PHE A 347 4.67 -24.13 -3.35
N GLY A 348 4.05 -24.19 -2.16
CA GLY A 348 4.71 -24.01 -0.87
C GLY A 348 4.03 -23.04 0.09
N MET A 349 2.78 -22.65 -0.21
CA MET A 349 1.98 -21.86 0.75
C MET A 349 1.33 -22.79 1.78
N ILE A 350 1.30 -22.37 3.04
CA ILE A 350 0.70 -23.19 4.12
C ILE A 350 -0.84 -23.15 4.04
N PRO A 351 -1.50 -24.28 4.35
CA PRO A 351 -2.96 -24.39 4.27
C PRO A 351 -3.71 -23.34 5.12
N GLU A 352 -3.20 -23.05 6.31
CA GLU A 352 -3.78 -22.09 7.25
C GLU A 352 -3.80 -20.68 6.64
N PHE A 353 -2.72 -20.28 5.97
CA PHE A 353 -2.61 -19.00 5.29
C PHE A 353 -3.59 -18.91 4.10
N LEU A 354 -3.67 -19.96 3.30
CA LEU A 354 -4.61 -20.03 2.18
C LEU A 354 -6.06 -20.03 2.65
N GLY A 355 -6.35 -20.65 3.80
CA GLY A 355 -7.69 -20.60 4.43
C GLY A 355 -8.14 -19.20 4.82
N ARG A 356 -7.19 -18.25 5.05
CA ARG A 356 -7.48 -16.84 5.35
C ARG A 356 -7.54 -15.93 4.11
N LEU A 357 -7.31 -16.50 2.92
CA LEU A 357 -7.40 -15.83 1.61
C LEU A 357 -8.41 -16.57 0.74
N PRO A 358 -9.70 -16.57 1.11
CA PRO A 358 -10.70 -17.43 0.46
C PRO A 358 -10.98 -17.07 -1.01
N ILE A 359 -10.62 -15.83 -1.42
CA ILE A 359 -10.87 -15.36 -2.78
C ILE A 359 -9.56 -15.44 -3.57
N LEU A 360 -9.46 -16.48 -4.41
CA LEU A 360 -8.35 -16.73 -5.31
C LEU A 360 -8.71 -16.37 -6.73
N PHE A 361 -7.92 -15.54 -7.40
CA PHE A 361 -8.09 -15.24 -8.81
C PHE A 361 -6.75 -14.90 -9.48
N SER A 362 -6.72 -15.01 -10.81
CA SER A 362 -5.53 -14.73 -11.61
C SER A 362 -5.72 -13.55 -12.53
N LEU A 363 -4.59 -12.90 -12.86
CA LEU A 363 -4.48 -11.94 -13.95
C LEU A 363 -3.88 -12.63 -15.18
N GLU A 364 -4.39 -12.26 -16.33
CA GLU A 364 -3.91 -12.74 -17.61
C GLU A 364 -2.56 -12.09 -17.99
N ALA A 365 -1.76 -12.82 -18.77
CA ALA A 365 -0.59 -12.25 -19.39
C ALA A 365 -1.02 -11.17 -20.42
N LEU A 366 -0.27 -10.08 -20.50
CA LEU A 366 -0.59 -9.00 -21.43
C LEU A 366 -0.19 -9.40 -22.88
N THR A 367 -1.16 -9.40 -23.79
CA THR A 367 -0.92 -9.56 -25.22
C THR A 367 -0.38 -8.25 -25.81
N GLU A 368 0.17 -8.31 -27.01
CA GLU A 368 0.64 -7.13 -27.74
C GLU A 368 -0.48 -6.11 -27.96
N ASP A 369 -1.65 -6.58 -28.39
CA ASP A 369 -2.83 -5.71 -28.54
C ASP A 369 -3.24 -5.03 -27.24
N MET A 370 -3.18 -5.76 -26.10
CA MET A 370 -3.46 -5.16 -24.80
C MET A 370 -2.42 -4.10 -24.44
N LEU A 371 -1.14 -4.31 -24.77
CA LEU A 371 -0.08 -3.32 -24.53
C LEU A 371 -0.31 -2.05 -25.36
N VAL A 372 -0.72 -2.16 -26.63
CA VAL A 372 -1.10 -1.00 -27.48
C VAL A 372 -2.28 -0.25 -26.86
N ARG A 373 -3.31 -0.98 -26.42
CA ARG A 373 -4.46 -0.38 -25.75
C ARG A 373 -4.08 0.32 -24.43
N ILE A 374 -3.16 -0.26 -23.65
CA ILE A 374 -2.63 0.35 -22.40
C ILE A 374 -1.95 1.69 -22.67
N LEU A 375 -1.31 1.87 -23.84
CA LEU A 375 -0.67 3.11 -24.22
C LEU A 375 -1.68 4.25 -24.48
N THR A 376 -2.90 3.94 -24.93
CA THR A 376 -3.83 4.93 -25.51
C THR A 376 -5.17 5.06 -24.80
N GLU A 377 -5.80 3.95 -24.38
CA GLU A 377 -7.19 3.94 -23.89
C GLU A 377 -7.37 4.50 -22.47
N PRO A 378 -6.56 4.11 -21.47
CA PRO A 378 -6.77 4.54 -20.09
C PRO A 378 -6.82 6.05 -19.93
N LYS A 379 -7.62 6.55 -18.96
CA LYS A 379 -7.63 7.98 -18.61
C LYS A 379 -6.24 8.52 -18.33
N ASN A 380 -5.37 7.71 -17.70
CA ASN A 380 -3.98 8.04 -17.37
C ASN A 380 -2.99 7.35 -18.33
N ALA A 381 -3.39 7.10 -19.58
CA ALA A 381 -2.50 6.49 -20.58
C ALA A 381 -1.20 7.28 -20.74
N ILE A 382 -0.08 6.58 -20.90
CA ILE A 382 1.26 7.21 -20.99
C ILE A 382 1.31 8.21 -22.14
N VAL A 383 0.77 7.85 -23.31
CA VAL A 383 0.69 8.73 -24.48
C VAL A 383 -0.06 10.02 -24.15
N ARG A 384 -1.19 9.91 -23.42
CA ARG A 384 -1.95 11.11 -23.01
C ARG A 384 -1.20 12.02 -22.05
N GLN A 385 -0.33 11.43 -21.18
CA GLN A 385 0.50 12.22 -20.27
C GLN A 385 1.53 13.04 -21.06
N TYR A 386 2.23 12.43 -22.02
CA TYR A 386 3.20 13.15 -22.87
C TYR A 386 2.53 14.16 -23.79
N LYS A 387 1.37 13.82 -24.38
CA LYS A 387 0.58 14.81 -25.14
C LYS A 387 0.24 16.04 -24.30
N LYS A 388 -0.16 15.83 -23.04
CA LYS A 388 -0.46 16.95 -22.15
C LYS A 388 0.78 17.77 -21.79
N LEU A 389 1.94 17.13 -21.61
CA LEU A 389 3.20 17.84 -21.32
C LEU A 389 3.61 18.73 -22.48
N LEU A 390 3.66 18.20 -23.71
CA LEU A 390 4.02 18.98 -24.89
C LEU A 390 2.98 20.03 -25.29
N ALA A 391 1.71 19.78 -24.98
CA ALA A 391 0.66 20.78 -25.16
C ALA A 391 0.84 22.03 -24.24
N MET A 392 1.57 21.93 -23.12
CA MET A 392 1.95 23.08 -22.31
C MET A 392 2.99 23.99 -23.01
N ASP A 393 3.79 23.39 -23.91
CA ASP A 393 4.72 24.10 -24.79
C ASP A 393 4.08 24.42 -26.14
N GLU A 394 2.74 24.33 -26.24
CA GLU A 394 1.94 24.57 -27.46
C GLU A 394 2.33 23.66 -28.63
N VAL A 395 2.82 22.46 -28.37
CA VAL A 395 3.21 21.45 -29.38
C VAL A 395 2.26 20.27 -29.33
N ASP A 396 1.71 19.88 -30.48
CA ASP A 396 0.88 18.68 -30.61
C ASP A 396 1.77 17.44 -30.82
N LEU A 397 1.59 16.42 -29.98
CA LEU A 397 2.30 15.15 -30.06
C LEU A 397 1.40 14.07 -30.64
N GLU A 398 1.83 13.44 -31.73
CA GLU A 398 1.12 12.30 -32.30
C GLU A 398 2.00 11.05 -32.34
N PHE A 399 1.36 9.89 -32.20
CA PHE A 399 1.99 8.59 -32.41
C PHE A 399 1.27 7.88 -33.55
N THR A 400 2.03 7.37 -34.50
CA THR A 400 1.45 6.52 -35.56
C THR A 400 1.10 5.15 -34.99
N GLU A 401 0.16 4.44 -35.61
CA GLU A 401 -0.19 3.07 -35.20
C GLU A 401 1.03 2.14 -35.23
N GLY A 402 1.88 2.26 -36.26
CA GLY A 402 3.13 1.50 -36.34
C GLY A 402 4.07 1.76 -35.16
N ALA A 403 4.20 3.01 -34.72
CA ALA A 403 5.00 3.35 -33.54
C ALA A 403 4.45 2.68 -32.26
N LEU A 404 3.13 2.69 -32.06
CA LEU A 404 2.50 2.05 -30.90
C LEU A 404 2.73 0.54 -30.90
N HIS A 405 2.61 -0.11 -32.06
CA HIS A 405 2.90 -1.53 -32.21
C HIS A 405 4.40 -1.85 -32.00
N ALA A 406 5.31 -1.03 -32.51
CA ALA A 406 6.74 -1.20 -32.29
C ALA A 406 7.11 -1.10 -30.81
N ILE A 407 6.53 -0.14 -30.06
CA ILE A 407 6.70 -0.01 -28.62
C ILE A 407 6.15 -1.24 -27.88
N ALA A 408 4.96 -1.71 -28.23
CA ALA A 408 4.33 -2.88 -27.61
C ALA A 408 5.14 -4.16 -27.86
N LYS A 409 5.66 -4.34 -29.07
CA LYS A 409 6.53 -5.47 -29.46
C LYS A 409 7.83 -5.47 -28.65
N GLN A 410 8.53 -4.32 -28.57
CA GLN A 410 9.73 -4.19 -27.73
C GLN A 410 9.45 -4.47 -26.26
N ALA A 411 8.29 -4.02 -25.74
CA ALA A 411 7.90 -4.29 -24.36
C ALA A 411 7.66 -5.79 -24.11
N LYS A 412 7.04 -6.49 -25.07
CA LYS A 412 6.82 -7.93 -24.99
C LYS A 412 8.14 -8.70 -25.01
N GLU A 413 9.10 -8.30 -25.88
CA GLU A 413 10.43 -8.91 -25.96
C GLU A 413 11.22 -8.78 -24.64
N LYS A 414 11.09 -7.64 -23.94
CA LYS A 414 11.73 -7.42 -22.63
C LYS A 414 11.13 -8.28 -21.50
N LYS A 415 10.01 -8.96 -21.69
CA LYS A 415 9.33 -9.86 -20.73
C LYS A 415 9.01 -9.23 -19.35
N VAL A 416 8.90 -7.91 -19.29
CA VAL A 416 8.65 -7.15 -18.05
C VAL A 416 7.21 -6.62 -17.99
N GLY A 417 6.39 -6.96 -19.00
CA GLY A 417 5.00 -6.53 -19.12
C GLY A 417 4.86 -5.01 -19.29
N ALA A 418 3.78 -4.44 -18.80
CA ALA A 418 3.47 -3.01 -18.96
C ALA A 418 4.52 -2.06 -18.34
N ARG A 419 5.38 -2.53 -17.40
CA ARG A 419 6.47 -1.71 -16.83
C ARG A 419 7.48 -1.28 -17.89
N ALA A 420 7.70 -2.12 -18.93
CA ALA A 420 8.62 -1.80 -20.01
C ALA A 420 8.14 -0.64 -20.87
N LEU A 421 6.82 -0.47 -21.04
CA LEU A 421 6.24 0.57 -21.90
C LEU A 421 6.75 1.97 -21.53
N ARG A 422 6.75 2.28 -20.24
CA ARG A 422 7.20 3.59 -19.76
C ARG A 422 8.68 3.81 -20.04
N ALA A 423 9.52 2.83 -19.72
CA ALA A 423 10.97 2.93 -19.95
C ALA A 423 11.32 3.09 -21.42
N ILE A 424 10.60 2.39 -22.32
CA ILE A 424 10.81 2.50 -23.76
C ILE A 424 10.44 3.91 -24.26
N ILE A 425 9.29 4.42 -23.80
CA ILE A 425 8.87 5.77 -24.21
C ILE A 425 9.82 6.83 -23.64
N GLU A 426 10.20 6.73 -22.37
CA GLU A 426 11.14 7.66 -21.74
C GLU A 426 12.48 7.73 -22.50
N GLU A 427 12.95 6.60 -23.03
CA GLU A 427 14.23 6.53 -23.76
C GLU A 427 14.25 7.46 -24.99
N PHE A 428 13.23 7.44 -25.84
CA PHE A 428 13.20 8.28 -27.05
C PHE A 428 12.52 9.64 -26.83
N MET A 429 11.66 9.78 -25.84
CA MET A 429 11.04 11.06 -25.51
C MET A 429 12.01 12.04 -24.83
N LEU A 430 13.10 11.54 -24.24
CA LEU A 430 14.09 12.38 -23.57
C LEU A 430 14.65 13.46 -24.53
N ASP A 431 15.08 13.06 -25.72
CA ASP A 431 15.65 13.97 -26.72
C ASP A 431 14.60 14.97 -27.22
N ILE A 432 13.37 14.52 -27.44
CA ILE A 432 12.25 15.36 -27.86
C ILE A 432 11.94 16.41 -26.80
N MET A 433 11.79 16.02 -25.55
CA MET A 433 11.50 16.93 -24.45
C MET A 433 12.64 17.92 -24.16
N TYR A 434 13.87 17.58 -24.52
CA TYR A 434 15.02 18.46 -24.39
C TYR A 434 15.14 19.47 -25.55
N GLU A 435 14.85 19.04 -26.79
CA GLU A 435 15.05 19.88 -28.00
C GLU A 435 13.85 20.80 -28.29
N ILE A 436 12.62 20.34 -28.07
CA ILE A 436 11.40 21.10 -28.42
C ILE A 436 11.33 22.48 -27.75
N PRO A 437 11.62 22.66 -26.45
CA PRO A 437 11.51 23.98 -25.82
C PRO A 437 12.54 25.01 -26.33
N LYS A 438 13.45 24.62 -27.20
CA LYS A 438 14.45 25.52 -27.79
C LYS A 438 13.94 26.28 -29.01
N ASP A 439 12.89 25.80 -29.67
CA ASP A 439 12.36 26.38 -30.89
C ASP A 439 10.85 26.57 -30.83
N ASP A 440 10.43 27.80 -30.61
CA ASP A 440 9.03 28.20 -30.51
C ASP A 440 8.23 28.03 -31.83
N ASN A 441 8.92 27.72 -32.95
CA ASN A 441 8.27 27.51 -34.23
C ASN A 441 7.76 26.08 -34.46
N ILE A 442 8.07 25.15 -33.54
CA ILE A 442 7.59 23.78 -33.62
C ILE A 442 6.12 23.74 -33.25
N GLY A 443 5.27 23.23 -34.15
CA GLY A 443 3.81 23.11 -33.91
C GLY A 443 3.36 21.69 -33.65
N LYS A 444 4.00 20.70 -34.28
CA LYS A 444 3.59 19.29 -34.15
C LYS A 444 4.79 18.36 -34.26
N VAL A 445 4.75 17.30 -33.45
CA VAL A 445 5.75 16.23 -33.47
C VAL A 445 5.04 14.89 -33.64
N THR A 446 5.42 14.14 -34.68
CA THR A 446 4.85 12.82 -34.95
C THR A 446 5.91 11.75 -34.77
N ILE A 447 5.62 10.81 -33.86
CA ILE A 447 6.45 9.64 -33.58
C ILE A 447 6.11 8.53 -34.56
N THR A 448 7.09 8.12 -35.35
CA THR A 448 6.98 7.05 -36.35
C THR A 448 7.58 5.75 -35.85
N GLU A 449 7.26 4.64 -36.50
CA GLU A 449 7.87 3.33 -36.25
C GLU A 449 9.41 3.38 -36.43
N ASP A 450 9.89 4.03 -37.48
CA ASP A 450 11.34 4.16 -37.76
C ASP A 450 12.06 4.88 -36.62
N TYR A 451 11.43 5.89 -36.03
CA TYR A 451 12.03 6.59 -34.89
C TYR A 451 12.12 5.70 -33.64
N VAL A 452 11.08 4.93 -33.34
CA VAL A 452 11.08 3.96 -32.22
C VAL A 452 12.13 2.87 -32.42
N GLU A 453 12.33 2.44 -33.66
CA GLU A 453 13.36 1.46 -34.02
C GLU A 453 14.79 2.06 -34.22
N LYS A 454 14.96 3.36 -33.94
CA LYS A 454 16.24 4.10 -34.08
C LYS A 454 16.77 4.14 -35.50
N LYS A 455 15.92 4.08 -36.51
CA LYS A 455 16.26 4.14 -37.95
C LYS A 455 16.11 5.55 -38.54
N GLY A 456 15.52 6.49 -37.80
CA GLY A 456 15.26 7.86 -38.27
C GLY A 456 15.05 8.83 -37.12
N GLY A 457 14.63 10.07 -37.44
CA GLY A 457 14.21 11.09 -36.48
C GLY A 457 12.69 11.20 -36.39
N PRO A 458 12.13 11.95 -35.38
CA PRO A 458 10.74 12.26 -35.35
C PRO A 458 10.35 13.20 -36.50
N LEU A 459 9.12 13.14 -36.97
CA LEU A 459 8.61 14.10 -37.95
C LEU A 459 8.21 15.37 -37.22
N ILE A 460 8.83 16.50 -37.54
CA ILE A 460 8.56 17.80 -36.91
C ILE A 460 7.90 18.69 -37.95
N GLU A 461 6.74 19.20 -37.64
CA GLU A 461 6.00 20.19 -38.42
C GLU A 461 6.10 21.55 -37.73
N MET A 462 6.54 22.58 -38.49
CA MET A 462 6.61 23.93 -37.99
C MET A 462 5.22 24.56 -37.92
N ARG A 463 5.02 25.50 -37.00
CA ARG A 463 3.79 26.32 -36.94
C ARG A 463 3.69 27.05 -38.28
N GLY A 464 2.61 26.81 -39.00
CA GLY A 464 2.38 27.49 -40.28
C GLY A 464 2.35 29.01 -40.05
N VAL A 465 3.24 29.72 -40.73
CA VAL A 465 3.06 31.16 -40.92
C VAL A 465 1.71 31.31 -41.59
N ALA A 466 0.77 32.02 -40.96
CA ALA A 466 -0.50 32.33 -41.57
C ALA A 466 -0.22 32.93 -42.95
N ALA A 467 -0.70 32.28 -43.99
CA ALA A 467 -0.54 32.78 -45.34
C ALA A 467 -1.07 34.23 -45.36
N LEU A 468 -0.16 35.16 -45.63
CA LEU A 468 -0.56 36.54 -45.82
C LEU A 468 -1.63 36.54 -46.94
N PRO A 469 -2.79 37.23 -46.74
CA PRO A 469 -3.79 37.29 -47.81
C PRO A 469 -3.10 37.83 -49.07
N GLU A 470 -3.21 37.11 -50.17
CA GLU A 470 -2.77 37.56 -51.48
C GLU A 470 -3.43 38.93 -51.70
N GLN A 471 -2.61 39.97 -51.69
CA GLN A 471 -3.04 41.29 -52.18
C GLN A 471 -3.41 41.12 -53.66
N GLU A 472 -4.69 41.20 -53.93
CA GLU A 472 -5.16 41.34 -55.32
C GLU A 472 -4.37 42.44 -56.00
N ALA A 473 -3.51 42.04 -56.90
CA ALA A 473 -2.90 42.93 -57.87
C ALA A 473 -3.99 43.34 -58.89
N ASN A 474 -4.69 44.39 -58.53
CA ASN A 474 -5.49 45.15 -59.52
C ASN A 474 -4.62 46.28 -60.05
N ALA A 475 -4.13 46.10 -61.28
CA ALA A 475 -3.69 47.15 -62.16
C ALA A 475 -4.88 47.65 -63.00
#